data_7ad99fc091dc4de282b746af066f7498
#
_entry.id   7ad99fc091dc4de282b746af066f7498
#
_cell.length_a   1.000
_cell.length_b   1.000
_cell.length_c   1.000
_cell.angle_alpha   90.00
_cell.angle_beta   90.00
_cell.angle_gamma   90.00
#
_symmetry.space_group_name_H-M   'P 1'
#
loop_
_entity.id
_entity.type
_entity.pdbx_description
1 polymer ?
#
loop_
_entity_poly.entity_id
_entity_poly.type
_entity_poly.pdbx_seq_one_letter_code
_entity_poly.pdbx_strand_id
1 'polypeptide(L)'
;MRDKNLEKQLRLLTLQIDSWKKLHDLITYALDKAKPIVSAEQERQFTETRANLLQETEHAFRELGLLGELSGRAMNVLQRGVSVRGVRELTNDEIRRLEADWNGVFTKLGLMQGQLKSRRKSLAGQSMVSYHLARVLRRDPLAA
;
A
#
# COMPACT_ATOMS: atom_id res chain seq x y z
N MET A 1 18.55 -6.66 -16.16
CA MET A 1 18.77 -5.27 -15.73
C MET A 1 17.79 -4.93 -14.62
N ARG A 2 18.28 -4.51 -13.47
CA ARG A 2 17.44 -4.07 -12.35
C ARG A 2 17.07 -2.61 -12.54
N ASP A 3 15.80 -2.33 -12.55
CA ASP A 3 15.31 -0.97 -12.44
C ASP A 3 15.25 -0.59 -10.96
N LYS A 4 16.20 0.19 -10.51
CA LYS A 4 16.32 0.61 -9.10
C LYS A 4 15.11 1.42 -8.64
N ASN A 5 14.54 2.23 -9.54
CA ASN A 5 13.36 3.02 -9.23
C ASN A 5 12.13 2.12 -9.04
N LEU A 6 11.98 1.12 -9.89
CA LEU A 6 10.90 0.13 -9.79
C LEU A 6 10.99 -0.65 -8.47
N GLU A 7 12.18 -1.08 -8.08
CA GLU A 7 12.39 -1.79 -6.81
C GLU A 7 12.08 -0.89 -5.60
N LYS A 8 12.47 0.38 -5.67
CA LYS A 8 12.14 1.37 -4.64
C LYS A 8 10.62 1.56 -4.52
N GLN A 9 9.94 1.72 -5.65
CA GLN A 9 8.49 1.88 -5.67
C GLN A 9 7.77 0.66 -5.10
N LEU A 10 8.22 -0.55 -5.45
CA LEU A 10 7.66 -1.79 -4.90
C LEU A 10 7.84 -1.90 -3.39
N ARG A 11 8.99 -1.49 -2.87
CA ARG A 11 9.22 -1.48 -1.41
C ARG A 11 8.31 -0.49 -0.70
N LEU A 12 8.20 0.73 -1.21
CA LEU A 12 7.31 1.75 -0.64
C LEU A 12 5.87 1.27 -0.64
N LEU A 13 5.45 0.66 -1.74
CA LEU A 13 4.10 0.18 -1.92
C LEU A 13 3.78 -0.98 -0.96
N THR A 14 4.70 -1.92 -0.80
CA THR A 14 4.56 -3.04 0.13
C THR A 14 4.42 -2.54 1.57
N LEU A 15 5.26 -1.58 1.97
CA LEU A 15 5.19 -0.98 3.30
C LEU A 15 3.85 -0.27 3.51
N GLN A 16 3.36 0.46 2.51
CA GLN A 16 2.06 1.13 2.57
C GLN A 16 0.92 0.11 2.71
N ILE A 17 0.92 -0.92 1.90
CA ILE A 17 -0.11 -1.98 1.95
C ILE A 17 -0.14 -2.62 3.33
N ASP A 18 1.01 -2.98 3.88
CA ASP A 18 1.11 -3.60 5.20
C ASP A 18 0.57 -2.68 6.30
N SER A 19 0.92 -1.39 6.24
CA SER A 19 0.46 -0.40 7.22
C SER A 19 -1.05 -0.15 7.13
N TRP A 20 -1.60 -0.07 5.91
CA TRP A 20 -3.04 0.09 5.70
C TRP A 20 -3.83 -1.14 6.13
N LYS A 21 -3.29 -2.34 5.94
CA LYS A 21 -3.86 -3.59 6.47
C LYS A 21 -3.92 -3.57 8.00
N LYS A 22 -2.82 -3.19 8.62
CA LYS A 22 -2.73 -3.11 10.08
C LYS A 22 -3.76 -2.12 10.64
N LEU A 23 -3.89 -0.97 10.01
CA LEU A 23 -4.91 0.01 10.39
C LEU A 23 -6.32 -0.56 10.26
N HIS A 24 -6.61 -1.28 9.17
CA HIS A 24 -7.90 -1.91 8.96
C HIS A 24 -8.24 -2.92 10.05
N ASP A 25 -7.28 -3.75 10.44
CA ASP A 25 -7.46 -4.72 11.51
C ASP A 25 -7.79 -4.02 12.84
N LEU A 26 -7.12 -2.91 13.11
CA LEU A 26 -7.39 -2.11 14.31
C LEU A 26 -8.77 -1.44 14.25
N ILE A 27 -9.17 -0.94 13.08
CA ILE A 27 -10.50 -0.35 12.87
C ILE A 27 -11.58 -1.43 13.04
N THR A 28 -11.39 -2.60 12.44
CA THR A 28 -12.32 -3.73 12.54
C THR A 28 -12.52 -4.15 13.99
N TYR A 29 -11.43 -4.23 14.75
CA TYR A 29 -11.50 -4.50 16.20
C TYR A 29 -12.29 -3.41 16.91
N ALA A 30 -12.02 -2.13 16.61
CA ALA A 30 -12.69 -1.01 17.24
C ALA A 30 -14.21 -1.00 16.96
N LEU A 31 -14.61 -1.40 15.76
CA LEU A 31 -16.02 -1.44 15.34
C LEU A 31 -16.79 -2.61 15.97
N ASP A 32 -16.10 -3.62 16.47
CA ASP A 32 -16.73 -4.77 17.15
C ASP A 32 -17.07 -4.39 18.58
N LYS A 33 -18.31 -3.94 18.78
CA LYS A 33 -18.81 -3.50 20.10
C LYS A 33 -18.91 -4.65 21.10
N ALA A 34 -18.85 -5.92 20.66
CA ALA A 34 -18.82 -7.07 21.53
C ALA A 34 -17.45 -7.27 22.19
N LYS A 35 -16.39 -6.67 21.64
CA LYS A 35 -15.07 -6.68 22.23
C LYS A 35 -15.02 -5.77 23.46
N PRO A 36 -14.26 -6.14 24.51
CA PRO A 36 -14.16 -5.34 25.71
C PRO A 36 -13.54 -3.97 25.43
N ILE A 37 -13.77 -3.04 26.35
CA ILE A 37 -13.20 -1.71 26.31
C ILE A 37 -11.69 -1.81 26.19
N VAL A 38 -11.16 -1.04 25.28
CA VAL A 38 -9.79 -1.02 24.80
C VAL A 38 -8.79 -0.75 25.91
N SER A 39 -7.76 -1.58 25.98
CA SER A 39 -6.63 -1.32 26.85
C SER A 39 -5.81 -0.12 26.35
N ALA A 40 -5.04 0.50 27.22
CA ALA A 40 -4.12 1.57 26.87
C ALA A 40 -3.14 1.13 25.77
N GLU A 41 -2.75 -0.15 25.76
CA GLU A 41 -1.87 -0.71 24.74
C GLU A 41 -2.52 -0.72 23.35
N GLN A 42 -3.80 -1.08 23.26
CA GLN A 42 -4.52 -1.07 22.00
C GLN A 42 -4.69 0.35 21.43
N GLU A 43 -5.01 1.31 22.32
CA GLU A 43 -5.05 2.72 21.93
C GLU A 43 -3.67 3.20 21.43
N ARG A 44 -2.62 2.80 22.11
CA ARG A 44 -1.24 3.13 21.72
C ARG A 44 -0.90 2.58 20.34
N GLN A 45 -1.20 1.31 20.11
CA GLN A 45 -0.96 0.68 18.79
C GLN A 45 -1.71 1.38 17.67
N PHE A 46 -2.97 1.74 17.92
CA PHE A 46 -3.79 2.45 16.95
C PHE A 46 -3.19 3.83 16.63
N THR A 47 -2.90 4.61 17.66
CA THR A 47 -2.37 5.97 17.48
C THR A 47 -0.98 5.97 16.85
N GLU A 48 -0.13 5.01 17.17
CA GLU A 48 1.19 4.85 16.52
C GLU A 48 1.06 4.48 15.05
N THR A 49 0.21 3.52 14.73
CA THR A 49 -0.02 3.11 13.33
C THR A 49 -0.56 4.28 12.51
N ARG A 50 -1.52 5.02 13.06
CA ARG A 50 -2.07 6.20 12.43
C ARG A 50 -1.02 7.30 12.24
N ALA A 51 -0.22 7.57 13.26
CA ALA A 51 0.84 8.58 13.19
C ALA A 51 1.88 8.22 12.12
N ASN A 52 2.28 6.97 12.05
CA ASN A 52 3.22 6.50 11.03
C ASN A 52 2.63 6.68 9.62
N LEU A 53 1.36 6.33 9.42
CA LEU A 53 0.69 6.55 8.15
C LEU A 53 0.59 8.03 7.80
N LEU A 54 0.30 8.90 8.76
CA LEU A 54 0.27 10.35 8.52
C LEU A 54 1.62 10.88 8.03
N GLN A 55 2.71 10.38 8.60
CA GLN A 55 4.06 10.81 8.22
C GLN A 55 4.51 10.24 6.88
N GLU A 56 4.19 9.00 6.61
CA GLU A 56 4.77 8.24 5.49
C GLU A 56 3.92 8.27 4.22
N THR A 57 2.59 8.40 4.37
CA THR A 57 1.67 8.28 3.23
C THR A 57 1.89 9.38 2.19
N GLU A 58 2.05 10.62 2.60
CA GLU A 58 2.25 11.72 1.66
C GLU A 58 3.53 11.52 0.83
N HIS A 59 4.62 11.17 1.50
CA HIS A 59 5.88 10.89 0.82
C HIS A 59 5.76 9.71 -0.14
N ALA A 60 5.21 8.59 0.34
CA ALA A 60 5.05 7.40 -0.46
C ALA A 60 4.16 7.66 -1.68
N PHE A 61 3.04 8.35 -1.50
CA PHE A 61 2.12 8.67 -2.59
C PHE A 61 2.75 9.61 -3.62
N ARG A 62 3.58 10.55 -3.17
CA ARG A 62 4.33 11.42 -4.08
C ARG A 62 5.29 10.60 -4.93
N GLU A 63 6.07 9.74 -4.32
CA GLU A 63 7.02 8.87 -5.02
C GLU A 63 6.32 7.88 -5.97
N LEU A 64 5.10 7.47 -5.63
CA LEU A 64 4.31 6.53 -6.43
C LEU A 64 3.42 7.22 -7.47
N GLY A 65 3.39 8.56 -7.50
CA GLY A 65 2.53 9.30 -8.42
C GLY A 65 1.04 9.21 -8.07
N LEU A 66 0.70 9.04 -6.80
CA LEU A 66 -0.66 8.84 -6.32
C LEU A 66 -1.25 10.04 -5.59
N LEU A 67 -0.62 11.22 -5.71
CA LEU A 67 -1.19 12.44 -5.14
C LEU A 67 -2.47 12.83 -5.88
N GLY A 68 -3.40 13.47 -5.17
CA GLY A 68 -4.68 13.89 -5.70
C GLY A 68 -5.85 13.21 -4.99
N GLU A 69 -6.80 12.63 -5.72
CA GLU A 69 -8.00 12.03 -5.15
C GLU A 69 -7.69 10.92 -4.15
N LEU A 70 -6.73 10.04 -4.47
CA LEU A 70 -6.36 8.95 -3.57
C LEU A 70 -5.74 9.46 -2.27
N SER A 71 -4.92 10.48 -2.36
CA SER A 71 -4.34 11.16 -1.19
C SER A 71 -5.43 11.75 -0.32
N GLY A 72 -6.45 12.38 -0.91
CA GLY A 72 -7.62 12.90 -0.20
C GLY A 72 -8.38 11.82 0.54
N ARG A 73 -8.62 10.68 -0.09
CA ARG A 73 -9.28 9.53 0.54
C ARG A 73 -8.47 8.98 1.71
N ALA A 74 -7.16 8.86 1.54
CA ALA A 74 -6.27 8.40 2.60
C ALA A 74 -6.33 9.33 3.81
N MET A 75 -6.28 10.64 3.58
CA MET A 75 -6.37 11.62 4.66
C MET A 75 -7.74 11.59 5.35
N ASN A 76 -8.84 11.36 4.60
CA ASN A 76 -10.17 11.20 5.20
C ASN A 76 -10.22 10.01 6.16
N VAL A 77 -9.62 8.88 5.79
CA VAL A 77 -9.52 7.72 6.68
C VAL A 77 -8.78 8.08 7.96
N LEU A 78 -7.63 8.72 7.82
CA LEU A 78 -6.77 9.06 8.96
C LEU A 78 -7.38 10.13 9.86
N GLN A 79 -8.20 11.02 9.31
CA GLN A 79 -8.90 12.05 10.09
C GLN A 79 -10.12 11.51 10.84
N ARG A 80 -10.83 10.53 10.27
CA ARG A 80 -11.99 9.90 10.93
C ARG A 80 -11.55 8.82 11.91
N GLY A 81 -10.57 8.01 11.56
CA GLY A 81 -10.02 6.96 12.40
C GLY A 81 -8.93 7.49 13.32
N VAL A 82 -9.28 8.33 14.29
CA VAL A 82 -8.31 9.00 15.16
C VAL A 82 -7.81 8.08 16.27
N SER A 83 -8.70 7.27 16.85
CA SER A 83 -8.41 6.37 17.96
C SER A 83 -9.45 5.26 17.98
N VAL A 84 -9.22 4.21 18.76
CA VAL A 84 -10.22 3.14 18.91
C VAL A 84 -11.52 3.69 19.48
N ARG A 85 -11.45 4.53 20.50
CA ARG A 85 -12.62 5.18 21.08
C ARG A 85 -13.33 6.07 20.09
N GLY A 86 -12.57 6.87 19.34
CA GLY A 86 -13.12 7.74 18.31
C GLY A 86 -13.87 6.97 17.22
N VAL A 87 -13.32 5.83 16.79
CA VAL A 87 -13.98 4.96 15.80
C VAL A 87 -15.30 4.42 16.36
N ARG A 88 -15.34 4.01 17.62
CA ARG A 88 -16.57 3.52 18.26
C ARG A 88 -17.67 4.57 18.37
N GLU A 89 -17.31 5.84 18.38
CA GLU A 89 -18.25 6.96 18.45
C GLU A 89 -18.75 7.42 17.09
N LEU A 90 -18.20 6.89 15.98
CA LEU A 90 -18.64 7.25 14.64
C LEU A 90 -20.08 6.80 14.38
N THR A 91 -20.82 7.63 13.63
CA THR A 91 -22.16 7.26 13.13
C THR A 91 -22.03 6.17 12.06
N ASN A 92 -23.14 5.50 11.77
CA ASN A 92 -23.17 4.47 10.72
C ASN A 92 -22.78 5.05 9.35
N ASP A 93 -23.16 6.29 9.04
CA ASP A 93 -22.78 6.96 7.81
C ASP A 93 -21.28 7.26 7.77
N GLU A 94 -20.73 7.71 8.88
CA GLU A 94 -19.28 7.96 9.00
C GLU A 94 -18.48 6.66 8.86
N ILE A 95 -18.95 5.56 9.45
CA ILE A 95 -18.32 4.24 9.31
C ILE A 95 -18.34 3.79 7.86
N ARG A 96 -19.47 3.95 7.16
CA ARG A 96 -19.58 3.60 5.73
C ARG A 96 -18.61 4.41 4.88
N ARG A 97 -18.46 5.70 5.15
CA ARG A 97 -17.52 6.57 4.45
C ARG A 97 -16.07 6.16 4.75
N LEU A 98 -15.77 5.86 6.01
CA LEU A 98 -14.46 5.38 6.42
C LEU A 98 -14.07 4.10 5.66
N GLU A 99 -14.97 3.13 5.62
CA GLU A 99 -14.75 1.86 4.92
C GLU A 99 -14.62 2.06 3.41
N ALA A 100 -15.45 2.92 2.82
CA ALA A 100 -15.39 3.21 1.40
C ALA A 100 -14.07 3.87 1.01
N ASP A 101 -13.61 4.85 1.79
CA ASP A 101 -12.33 5.52 1.55
C ASP A 101 -11.15 4.57 1.75
N TRP A 102 -11.19 3.74 2.82
CA TRP A 102 -10.15 2.74 3.06
C TRP A 102 -10.09 1.72 1.91
N ASN A 103 -11.23 1.20 1.48
CA ASN A 103 -11.30 0.26 0.35
C ASN A 103 -10.76 0.90 -0.94
N GLY A 104 -11.09 2.16 -1.18
CA GLY A 104 -10.58 2.91 -2.34
C GLY A 104 -9.06 2.99 -2.34
N VAL A 105 -8.47 3.33 -1.21
CA VAL A 105 -7.02 3.39 -1.05
C VAL A 105 -6.39 2.00 -1.23
N PHE A 106 -6.88 1.03 -0.50
CA PHE A 106 -6.30 -0.32 -0.49
C PHE A 106 -6.38 -0.99 -1.85
N THR A 107 -7.52 -0.88 -2.53
CA THR A 107 -7.71 -1.44 -3.87
C THR A 107 -6.74 -0.82 -4.87
N LYS A 108 -6.57 0.50 -4.83
CA LYS A 108 -5.64 1.18 -5.73
C LYS A 108 -4.20 0.78 -5.49
N LEU A 109 -3.80 0.68 -4.23
CA LEU A 109 -2.45 0.21 -3.87
C LEU A 109 -2.22 -1.21 -4.36
N GLY A 110 -3.20 -2.10 -4.19
CA GLY A 110 -3.12 -3.48 -4.68
C GLY A 110 -3.02 -3.59 -6.19
N LEU A 111 -3.81 -2.79 -6.92
CA LEU A 111 -3.74 -2.72 -8.38
C LEU A 111 -2.37 -2.25 -8.84
N MET A 112 -1.85 -1.20 -8.23
CA MET A 112 -0.53 -0.68 -8.57
C MET A 112 0.57 -1.70 -8.28
N GLN A 113 0.48 -2.40 -7.16
CA GLN A 113 1.43 -3.46 -6.83
C GLN A 113 1.43 -4.55 -7.90
N GLY A 114 0.27 -4.98 -8.35
CA GLY A 114 0.14 -5.95 -9.43
C GLY A 114 0.77 -5.46 -10.72
N GLN A 115 0.52 -4.20 -11.09
CA GLN A 115 1.11 -3.59 -12.29
C GLN A 115 2.64 -3.51 -12.21
N LEU A 116 3.18 -3.09 -11.08
CA LEU A 116 4.63 -2.98 -10.89
C LEU A 116 5.31 -4.35 -10.86
N LYS A 117 4.69 -5.35 -10.26
CA LYS A 117 5.19 -6.73 -10.26
C LYS A 117 5.19 -7.32 -11.67
N SER A 118 4.14 -7.07 -12.45
CA SER A 118 4.07 -7.47 -13.86
C SER A 118 5.16 -6.81 -14.68
N ARG A 119 5.39 -5.53 -14.48
CA ARG A 119 6.45 -4.78 -15.16
C ARG A 119 7.82 -5.34 -14.80
N ARG A 120 8.07 -5.63 -13.53
CA ARG A 120 9.33 -6.25 -13.08
C ARG A 120 9.55 -7.60 -13.74
N LYS A 121 8.50 -8.42 -13.81
CA LYS A 121 8.54 -9.73 -14.47
C LYS A 121 8.82 -9.60 -15.96
N SER A 122 8.17 -8.64 -16.63
CA SER A 122 8.39 -8.35 -18.04
C SER A 122 9.83 -7.93 -18.32
N LEU A 123 10.38 -7.03 -17.50
CA LEU A 123 11.77 -6.59 -17.63
C LEU A 123 12.77 -7.74 -17.42
N ALA A 124 12.52 -8.60 -16.46
CA ALA A 124 13.33 -9.79 -16.23
C ALA A 124 13.27 -10.73 -17.41
N GLY A 125 12.08 -10.94 -17.99
CA GLY A 125 11.88 -11.75 -19.18
C GLY A 125 12.63 -11.18 -20.39
N GLN A 126 12.53 -9.88 -20.62
CA GLN A 126 13.27 -9.20 -21.69
C GLN A 126 14.79 -9.32 -21.52
N SER A 127 15.27 -9.18 -20.30
CA SER A 127 16.69 -9.32 -19.99
C SER A 127 17.18 -10.74 -20.29
N MET A 128 16.41 -11.75 -19.95
CA MET A 128 16.75 -13.15 -20.27
C MET A 128 16.72 -13.42 -21.77
N VAL A 129 15.74 -12.93 -22.49
CA VAL A 129 15.63 -13.06 -23.95
C VAL A 129 16.83 -12.38 -24.61
N SER A 130 17.17 -11.18 -24.20
CA SER A 130 18.35 -10.47 -24.71
C SER A 130 19.64 -11.22 -24.45
N TYR A 131 19.79 -11.81 -23.29
CA TYR A 131 20.95 -12.62 -22.93
C TYR A 131 21.05 -13.86 -23.83
N HIS A 132 19.95 -14.57 -24.04
CA HIS A 132 19.92 -15.75 -24.90
C HIS A 132 20.23 -15.38 -26.36
N LEU A 133 19.67 -14.30 -26.87
CA LEU A 133 19.97 -13.83 -28.23
C LEU A 133 21.46 -13.51 -28.39
N ALA A 134 22.04 -12.78 -27.44
CA ALA A 134 23.45 -12.45 -27.48
C ALA A 134 24.31 -13.70 -27.45
N ARG A 135 23.94 -14.68 -26.65
CA ARG A 135 24.66 -15.98 -26.57
C ARG A 135 24.58 -16.76 -27.85
N VAL A 136 23.43 -16.82 -28.48
CA VAL A 136 23.22 -17.49 -29.77
C VAL A 136 24.04 -16.80 -30.85
N LEU A 137 24.00 -15.49 -30.94
CA LEU A 137 24.76 -14.72 -31.91
C LEU A 137 26.27 -14.87 -31.72
N ARG A 138 26.75 -15.02 -30.50
CA ARG A 138 28.15 -15.28 -30.21
C ARG A 138 28.59 -16.68 -30.57
N ARG A 139 27.70 -17.67 -30.48
CA ARG A 139 28.01 -19.06 -30.81
C ARG A 139 28.02 -19.33 -32.31
N ASP A 140 27.26 -18.49 -33.04
CA ASP A 140 27.03 -18.73 -34.45
C ASP A 140 27.49 -17.59 -35.37
N PRO A 141 28.53 -16.81 -35.02
CA PRO A 141 29.02 -15.78 -35.93
C PRO A 141 29.73 -16.36 -37.12
N LEU A 142 30.10 -17.60 -37.05
CA LEU A 142 30.88 -18.24 -38.07
C LEU A 142 30.12 -19.26 -38.90
N ALA A 143 28.91 -19.50 -38.53
CA ALA A 143 27.96 -20.11 -39.41
C ALA A 143 27.73 -19.24 -40.64
N ALA A 144 28.23 -18.04 -40.55
CA ALA A 144 28.28 -17.14 -41.70
C ALA A 144 29.58 -17.38 -42.47
#